data_9b25263fa5d56d73757e9dc7d6f1191b
#
_entry.id   9b25263fa5d56d73757e9dc7d6f1191b
#
_cell.length_a   1.000
_cell.length_b   1.000
_cell.length_c   1.000
_cell.angle_alpha   90.00
_cell.angle_beta   90.00
_cell.angle_gamma   90.00
#
_symmetry.space_group_name_H-M   'P 1'
#
loop_
_entity.id
_entity.type
_entity.pdbx_description
1 polymer ?
#
loop_
_entity_poly.entity_id
_entity_poly.type
_entity_poly.pdbx_seq_one_letter_code
_entity_poly.pdbx_strand_id
1 'polypeptide(L)'
;MPRLFLAFLLLLTARVSADKLEPRILFLGDSITYGGNWTVYVESAIRAQKGLSRATIVNMGLSSETTSGLSEPGHAGGSFPRPDLHERLGRVLAQFKPTLVVACYGINDGIYQPLDAVRQLAFQDGIIRLRLACIRSGAQVILVTPPLYAPDNRSKDVINYDGVMEAYGAWLVAQRSAGWQVIDIHPHLHQAVDAAKKADPAFVYAKDNLHPGEQGHLFMAQAVWQSLAPMMKWKADVSFAEGAKLKLLRDSSIVLRDAWLMQAGHKRPGVKGGLPLAQAEARSDDFIAEYLKK
;
A
#
# COMPACT_ATOMS: atom_id res chain seq x y z
N MET A 1 -50.08 -37.08 42.97
CA MET A 1 -49.79 -35.73 42.50
C MET A 1 -48.28 -35.55 42.43
N PRO A 2 -47.65 -35.54 41.27
CA PRO A 2 -46.21 -35.27 41.17
C PRO A 2 -45.99 -33.78 40.96
N ARG A 3 -45.06 -33.24 41.74
CA ARG A 3 -44.60 -31.85 41.64
C ARG A 3 -43.58 -31.70 40.50
N LEU A 4 -43.91 -30.92 39.45
CA LEU A 4 -42.98 -30.50 38.43
C LEU A 4 -42.06 -29.45 39.04
N PHE A 5 -40.74 -29.75 39.04
CA PHE A 5 -39.67 -28.74 39.25
C PHE A 5 -39.29 -28.13 37.91
N LEU A 6 -39.64 -26.89 37.73
CA LEU A 6 -39.24 -26.07 36.58
C LEU A 6 -37.83 -25.52 36.87
N ALA A 7 -36.80 -26.05 36.25
CA ALA A 7 -35.44 -25.51 36.34
C ALA A 7 -35.30 -24.35 35.34
N PHE A 8 -35.19 -23.11 35.86
CA PHE A 8 -34.87 -21.92 35.09
C PHE A 8 -33.40 -21.93 34.78
N LEU A 9 -33.06 -22.22 33.52
CA LEU A 9 -31.69 -22.11 33.00
C LEU A 9 -31.39 -20.63 32.68
N LEU A 10 -30.69 -19.94 33.59
CA LEU A 10 -30.14 -18.61 33.31
C LEU A 10 -29.01 -18.71 32.32
N LEU A 11 -29.27 -18.43 31.04
CA LEU A 11 -28.25 -18.17 30.03
C LEU A 11 -27.55 -16.85 30.37
N LEU A 12 -26.38 -16.93 31.01
CA LEU A 12 -25.44 -15.81 31.08
C LEU A 12 -24.89 -15.58 29.68
N THR A 13 -25.46 -14.65 28.94
CA THR A 13 -24.83 -14.08 27.74
C THR A 13 -23.66 -13.21 28.19
N ALA A 14 -22.48 -13.78 28.25
CA ALA A 14 -21.26 -13.00 28.33
C ALA A 14 -21.22 -12.08 27.10
N ARG A 15 -21.52 -10.79 27.31
CA ARG A 15 -21.16 -9.75 26.33
C ARG A 15 -19.66 -9.71 26.29
N VAL A 16 -19.06 -10.41 25.33
CA VAL A 16 -17.69 -10.16 24.92
C VAL A 16 -17.70 -8.72 24.41
N SER A 17 -17.19 -7.81 25.24
CA SER A 17 -16.84 -6.48 24.80
C SER A 17 -15.87 -6.69 23.64
N ALA A 18 -16.29 -6.38 22.42
CA ALA A 18 -15.38 -6.29 21.30
C ALA A 18 -14.47 -5.10 21.64
N ASP A 19 -13.33 -5.39 22.28
CA ASP A 19 -12.25 -4.43 22.35
C ASP A 19 -12.03 -3.95 20.92
N LYS A 20 -12.30 -2.66 20.68
CA LYS A 20 -12.00 -2.06 19.37
C LYS A 20 -10.52 -2.26 19.17
N LEU A 21 -10.16 -3.26 18.35
CA LEU A 21 -8.78 -3.45 17.92
C LEU A 21 -8.26 -2.11 17.42
N GLU A 22 -7.19 -1.64 18.05
CA GLU A 22 -6.52 -0.41 17.60
C GLU A 22 -6.21 -0.54 16.11
N PRO A 23 -6.55 0.48 15.31
CA PRO A 23 -6.37 0.41 13.87
C PRO A 23 -4.90 0.17 13.50
N ARG A 24 -4.64 -0.93 12.82
CA ARG A 24 -3.32 -1.34 12.32
C ARG A 24 -3.36 -1.33 10.81
N ILE A 25 -2.76 -0.30 10.21
CA ILE A 25 -2.83 -0.03 8.77
C ILE A 25 -1.51 -0.41 8.13
N LEU A 26 -1.58 -1.26 7.13
CA LEU A 26 -0.43 -1.78 6.40
C LEU A 26 -0.48 -1.29 4.95
N PHE A 27 0.59 -0.63 4.50
CA PHE A 27 0.83 -0.40 3.08
C PHE A 27 1.74 -1.49 2.52
N LEU A 28 1.32 -2.13 1.43
CA LEU A 28 2.09 -3.09 0.65
C LEU A 28 2.30 -2.57 -0.77
N GLY A 29 3.40 -2.91 -1.40
CA GLY A 29 3.73 -2.53 -2.75
C GLY A 29 5.20 -2.75 -3.07
N ASP A 30 5.58 -2.29 -4.23
CA ASP A 30 6.94 -2.37 -4.77
C ASP A 30 7.85 -1.18 -4.34
N SER A 31 8.82 -0.82 -5.19
CA SER A 31 9.77 0.28 -4.92
C SER A 31 9.09 1.64 -4.74
N ILE A 32 7.98 1.90 -5.43
CA ILE A 32 7.25 3.18 -5.33
C ILE A 32 6.60 3.30 -3.95
N THR A 33 6.10 2.20 -3.41
CA THR A 33 5.60 2.13 -2.03
C THR A 33 6.76 2.10 -1.03
N TYR A 34 7.82 1.33 -1.29
CA TYR A 34 9.03 1.31 -0.44
C TYR A 34 9.64 2.70 -0.29
N GLY A 35 9.72 3.50 -1.36
CA GLY A 35 10.15 4.91 -1.33
C GLY A 35 9.32 5.77 -0.37
N GLY A 36 8.07 5.42 -0.17
CA GLY A 36 7.23 5.80 0.96
C GLY A 36 6.55 7.16 0.89
N ASN A 37 6.93 8.06 -0.01
CA ASN A 37 6.42 9.43 0.04
C ASN A 37 4.90 9.54 -0.09
N TRP A 38 4.26 8.81 -1.02
CA TRP A 38 2.80 8.84 -1.14
C TRP A 38 2.08 8.27 0.10
N THR A 39 2.64 7.23 0.72
CA THR A 39 2.06 6.62 1.92
C THR A 39 2.12 7.55 3.12
N VAL A 40 3.17 8.37 3.23
CA VAL A 40 3.34 9.34 4.31
C VAL A 40 2.33 10.50 4.20
N TYR A 41 2.04 10.97 2.99
CA TYR A 41 0.95 11.94 2.78
C TYR A 41 -0.40 11.35 3.20
N VAL A 42 -0.72 10.13 2.75
CA VAL A 42 -1.96 9.44 3.15
C VAL A 42 -1.99 9.18 4.65
N GLU A 43 -0.87 8.80 5.28
CA GLU A 43 -0.75 8.65 6.72
C GLU A 43 -1.11 9.94 7.46
N SER A 44 -0.63 11.09 6.98
CA SER A 44 -0.95 12.39 7.60
C SER A 44 -2.45 12.66 7.62
N ALA A 45 -3.14 12.34 6.52
CA ALA A 45 -4.58 12.49 6.41
C ALA A 45 -5.36 11.48 7.28
N ILE A 46 -4.84 10.25 7.41
CA ILE A 46 -5.40 9.24 8.34
C ILE A 46 -5.27 9.73 9.78
N ARG A 47 -4.11 10.25 10.18
CA ARG A 47 -3.87 10.73 11.55
C ARG A 47 -4.72 11.96 11.91
N ALA A 48 -5.19 12.71 10.91
CA ALA A 48 -6.14 13.82 11.10
C ALA A 48 -7.57 13.33 11.37
N GLN A 49 -7.87 12.03 11.23
CA GLN A 49 -9.18 11.48 11.51
C GLN A 49 -9.40 11.28 13.02
N LYS A 50 -10.64 11.46 13.47
CA LYS A 50 -11.02 11.27 14.88
C LYS A 50 -10.67 9.84 15.34
N GLY A 51 -9.87 9.74 16.38
CA GLY A 51 -9.47 8.46 16.98
C GLY A 51 -8.36 7.72 16.26
N LEU A 52 -7.76 8.30 15.18
CA LEU A 52 -6.68 7.68 14.42
C LEU A 52 -5.32 8.38 14.56
N SER A 53 -5.22 9.42 15.38
CA SER A 53 -3.98 10.19 15.54
C SER A 53 -2.77 9.34 15.98
N ARG A 54 -3.02 8.26 16.74
CA ARG A 54 -2.02 7.30 17.21
C ARG A 54 -2.15 5.91 16.59
N ALA A 55 -2.89 5.76 15.48
CA ALA A 55 -2.99 4.49 14.78
C ALA A 55 -1.60 3.94 14.42
N THR A 56 -1.44 2.62 14.51
CA THR A 56 -0.24 1.93 14.03
C THR A 56 -0.28 1.85 12.51
N ILE A 57 0.60 2.59 11.83
CA ILE A 57 0.65 2.67 10.36
C ILE A 57 2.06 2.28 9.92
N VAL A 58 2.16 1.26 9.08
CA VAL A 58 3.45 0.73 8.62
C VAL A 58 3.44 0.54 7.12
N ASN A 59 4.50 1.01 6.48
CA ASN A 59 4.80 0.73 5.09
C ASN A 59 5.75 -0.49 5.05
N MET A 60 5.32 -1.58 4.41
CA MET A 60 6.16 -2.75 4.13
C MET A 60 6.29 -2.99 2.62
N GLY A 61 6.33 -1.92 1.82
CA GLY A 61 6.73 -2.02 0.42
C GLY A 61 8.13 -2.63 0.28
N LEU A 62 8.39 -3.34 -0.80
CA LEU A 62 9.70 -3.95 -1.07
C LEU A 62 10.10 -3.71 -2.53
N SER A 63 11.26 -3.09 -2.73
CA SER A 63 11.73 -2.74 -4.07
C SER A 63 11.84 -3.96 -4.98
N SER A 64 11.47 -3.79 -6.24
CA SER A 64 11.45 -4.82 -7.30
C SER A 64 10.40 -5.93 -7.12
N GLU A 65 9.61 -5.92 -6.04
CA GLU A 65 8.65 -6.98 -5.72
C GLU A 65 7.53 -7.08 -6.76
N THR A 66 7.10 -8.31 -7.03
CA THR A 66 5.96 -8.66 -7.87
C THR A 66 4.93 -9.47 -7.07
N THR A 67 3.68 -9.44 -7.48
CA THR A 67 2.65 -10.37 -7.01
C THR A 67 2.57 -11.62 -7.87
N SER A 68 3.01 -11.52 -9.12
CA SER A 68 3.02 -12.61 -10.10
C SER A 68 4.11 -13.65 -9.86
N GLY A 69 5.16 -13.31 -9.10
CA GLY A 69 6.36 -14.13 -8.97
C GLY A 69 7.23 -14.13 -10.23
N LEU A 70 6.89 -13.34 -11.23
CA LEU A 70 7.67 -13.24 -12.47
C LEU A 70 8.91 -12.37 -12.27
N SER A 71 9.95 -12.72 -13.02
CA SER A 71 11.19 -11.92 -13.13
C SER A 71 11.74 -12.04 -14.55
N GLU A 72 12.17 -10.91 -15.10
CA GLU A 72 12.88 -10.91 -16.37
C GLU A 72 14.30 -11.51 -16.21
N PRO A 73 14.81 -12.20 -17.21
CA PRO A 73 16.23 -12.57 -17.26
C PRO A 73 17.10 -11.33 -17.13
N GLY A 74 18.13 -11.40 -16.30
CA GLY A 74 19.06 -10.28 -16.10
C GLY A 74 18.55 -9.17 -15.17
N HIS A 75 17.44 -9.37 -14.41
CA HIS A 75 17.03 -8.42 -13.38
C HIS A 75 18.21 -8.06 -12.45
N ALA A 76 18.32 -6.78 -12.11
CA ALA A 76 19.42 -6.26 -11.28
C ALA A 76 20.85 -6.65 -11.81
N GLY A 77 21.03 -6.66 -13.13
CA GLY A 77 22.28 -7.10 -13.75
C GLY A 77 22.56 -8.60 -13.57
N GLY A 78 21.52 -9.41 -13.37
CA GLY A 78 21.63 -10.85 -13.12
C GLY A 78 21.93 -11.23 -11.67
N SER A 79 21.97 -10.25 -10.76
CA SER A 79 22.38 -10.49 -9.38
C SER A 79 21.33 -11.23 -8.55
N PHE A 80 20.05 -11.01 -8.83
CA PHE A 80 18.94 -11.70 -8.18
C PHE A 80 17.64 -11.54 -9.00
N PRO A 81 16.71 -12.51 -8.91
CA PRO A 81 15.39 -12.38 -9.52
C PRO A 81 14.50 -11.40 -8.72
N ARG A 82 13.42 -10.90 -9.33
CA ARG A 82 12.45 -10.10 -8.59
C ARG A 82 11.89 -10.87 -7.40
N PRO A 83 11.79 -10.23 -6.22
CA PRO A 83 11.13 -10.85 -5.07
C PRO A 83 9.67 -11.14 -5.39
N ASP A 84 9.17 -12.30 -4.94
CA ASP A 84 7.75 -12.64 -4.93
C ASP A 84 7.15 -12.23 -3.59
N LEU A 85 6.10 -11.42 -3.61
CA LEU A 85 5.34 -11.03 -2.41
C LEU A 85 4.91 -12.24 -1.58
N HIS A 86 4.48 -13.33 -2.25
CA HIS A 86 3.92 -14.51 -1.59
C HIS A 86 4.96 -15.30 -0.78
N GLU A 87 6.25 -15.04 -1.02
CA GLU A 87 7.32 -15.59 -0.20
C GLU A 87 7.26 -15.08 1.25
N ARG A 88 6.86 -13.82 1.46
CA ARG A 88 6.86 -13.17 2.79
C ARG A 88 5.46 -12.82 3.33
N LEU A 89 4.44 -12.74 2.48
CA LEU A 89 3.10 -12.22 2.83
C LEU A 89 2.50 -12.90 4.07
N GLY A 90 2.61 -14.23 4.16
CA GLY A 90 2.09 -14.97 5.31
C GLY A 90 2.73 -14.55 6.63
N ARG A 91 4.06 -14.31 6.64
CA ARG A 91 4.79 -13.83 7.82
C ARG A 91 4.40 -12.40 8.19
N VAL A 92 4.28 -11.51 7.18
CA VAL A 92 3.85 -10.12 7.36
C VAL A 92 2.47 -10.07 8.03
N LEU A 93 1.49 -10.79 7.50
CA LEU A 93 0.12 -10.79 8.03
C LEU A 93 0.05 -11.41 9.43
N ALA A 94 0.75 -12.53 9.67
CA ALA A 94 0.74 -13.20 10.97
C ALA A 94 1.39 -12.37 12.09
N GLN A 95 2.46 -11.63 11.77
CA GLN A 95 3.21 -10.85 12.76
C GLN A 95 2.60 -9.45 12.95
N PHE A 96 2.29 -8.74 11.87
CA PHE A 96 1.75 -7.39 11.96
C PHE A 96 0.28 -7.37 12.34
N LYS A 97 -0.52 -8.38 11.94
CA LYS A 97 -1.97 -8.48 12.20
C LYS A 97 -2.72 -7.21 11.79
N PRO A 98 -2.68 -6.82 10.51
CA PRO A 98 -3.34 -5.61 10.04
C PRO A 98 -4.87 -5.69 10.21
N THR A 99 -5.51 -4.55 10.46
CA THR A 99 -6.97 -4.38 10.33
C THR A 99 -7.35 -3.87 8.95
N LEU A 100 -6.41 -3.13 8.30
CA LEU A 100 -6.54 -2.61 6.94
C LEU A 100 -5.22 -2.79 6.19
N VAL A 101 -5.32 -3.32 4.98
CA VAL A 101 -4.22 -3.40 4.01
C VAL A 101 -4.56 -2.52 2.81
N VAL A 102 -3.65 -1.62 2.44
CA VAL A 102 -3.70 -0.86 1.18
C VAL A 102 -2.52 -1.33 0.32
N ALA A 103 -2.82 -1.95 -0.82
CA ALA A 103 -1.80 -2.59 -1.65
C ALA A 103 -1.78 -2.01 -3.07
N CYS A 104 -0.60 -1.56 -3.52
CA CYS A 104 -0.36 -1.02 -4.86
C CYS A 104 0.76 -1.81 -5.54
N TYR A 105 0.39 -2.65 -6.50
CA TYR A 105 1.29 -3.50 -7.30
C TYR A 105 0.93 -3.43 -8.78
N GLY A 106 1.81 -3.94 -9.62
CA GLY A 106 1.60 -4.10 -11.05
C GLY A 106 2.77 -3.59 -11.89
N ILE A 107 3.44 -2.51 -11.43
CA ILE A 107 4.50 -1.86 -12.23
C ILE A 107 5.66 -2.81 -12.54
N ASN A 108 5.93 -3.78 -11.71
CA ASN A 108 6.96 -4.81 -11.93
C ASN A 108 6.40 -6.11 -12.52
N ASP A 109 5.09 -6.35 -12.38
CA ASP A 109 4.48 -7.64 -12.70
C ASP A 109 4.46 -7.97 -14.20
N GLY A 110 4.44 -6.93 -15.05
CA GLY A 110 4.60 -7.08 -16.49
C GLY A 110 6.04 -7.30 -16.95
N ILE A 111 7.03 -7.29 -16.02
CA ILE A 111 8.47 -7.46 -16.27
C ILE A 111 9.00 -6.60 -17.44
N TYR A 112 8.43 -5.41 -17.62
CA TYR A 112 8.77 -4.45 -18.68
C TYR A 112 8.72 -5.04 -20.10
N GLN A 113 7.70 -5.89 -20.35
CA GLN A 113 7.44 -6.50 -21.64
C GLN A 113 6.06 -6.03 -22.18
N PRO A 114 5.80 -6.10 -23.49
CA PRO A 114 4.49 -5.80 -24.06
C PRO A 114 3.36 -6.59 -23.39
N LEU A 115 2.13 -6.09 -23.47
CA LEU A 115 0.97 -6.80 -22.92
C LEU A 115 0.92 -8.24 -23.43
N ASP A 116 0.74 -9.18 -22.51
CA ASP A 116 0.70 -10.61 -22.78
C ASP A 116 -0.29 -11.29 -21.84
N ALA A 117 -1.12 -12.17 -22.39
CA ALA A 117 -2.18 -12.81 -21.62
C ALA A 117 -1.67 -13.70 -20.48
N VAL A 118 -0.52 -14.37 -20.66
CA VAL A 118 0.03 -15.26 -19.62
C VAL A 118 0.55 -14.43 -18.45
N ARG A 119 1.27 -13.34 -18.73
CA ARG A 119 1.75 -12.41 -17.67
C ARG A 119 0.60 -11.71 -16.98
N GLN A 120 -0.42 -11.32 -17.74
CA GLN A 120 -1.63 -10.72 -17.15
C GLN A 120 -2.36 -11.70 -16.23
N LEU A 121 -2.51 -12.96 -16.61
CA LEU A 121 -3.09 -14.00 -15.75
C LEU A 121 -2.24 -14.24 -14.51
N ALA A 122 -0.91 -14.24 -14.62
CA ALA A 122 -0.03 -14.37 -13.47
C ALA A 122 -0.19 -13.21 -12.48
N PHE A 123 -0.31 -11.96 -12.98
CA PHE A 123 -0.62 -10.80 -12.15
C PHE A 123 -1.98 -10.96 -11.46
N GLN A 124 -3.01 -11.34 -12.21
CA GLN A 124 -4.36 -11.55 -11.68
C GLN A 124 -4.37 -12.60 -10.57
N ASP A 125 -3.73 -13.75 -10.78
CA ASP A 125 -3.60 -14.79 -9.76
C ASP A 125 -2.86 -14.28 -8.51
N GLY A 126 -1.77 -13.55 -8.71
CA GLY A 126 -1.02 -12.94 -7.62
C GLY A 126 -1.87 -11.99 -6.77
N ILE A 127 -2.64 -11.12 -7.39
CA ILE A 127 -3.57 -10.21 -6.70
C ILE A 127 -4.70 -10.97 -5.99
N ILE A 128 -5.27 -12.00 -6.63
CA ILE A 128 -6.29 -12.85 -6.00
C ILE A 128 -5.73 -13.50 -4.73
N ARG A 129 -4.53 -14.09 -4.80
CA ARG A 129 -3.86 -14.71 -3.65
C ARG A 129 -3.57 -13.70 -2.54
N LEU A 130 -3.08 -12.50 -2.87
CA LEU A 130 -2.89 -11.41 -1.92
C LEU A 130 -4.20 -11.07 -1.19
N ARG A 131 -5.25 -10.79 -1.95
CA ARG A 131 -6.57 -10.44 -1.40
C ARG A 131 -7.10 -11.54 -0.48
N LEU A 132 -7.07 -12.79 -0.91
CA LEU A 132 -7.54 -13.91 -0.12
C LEU A 132 -6.72 -14.11 1.17
N ALA A 133 -5.40 -13.91 1.13
CA ALA A 133 -4.56 -13.97 2.32
C ALA A 133 -4.93 -12.87 3.33
N CYS A 134 -5.14 -11.63 2.88
CA CYS A 134 -5.58 -10.52 3.74
C CYS A 134 -6.94 -10.81 4.38
N ILE A 135 -7.93 -11.24 3.61
CA ILE A 135 -9.27 -11.57 4.13
C ILE A 135 -9.19 -12.69 5.17
N ARG A 136 -8.44 -13.77 4.89
CA ARG A 136 -8.25 -14.89 5.85
C ARG A 136 -7.55 -14.45 7.14
N SER A 137 -6.71 -13.41 7.09
CA SER A 137 -6.09 -12.85 8.29
C SER A 137 -7.03 -11.91 9.08
N GLY A 138 -8.24 -11.66 8.60
CA GLY A 138 -9.22 -10.75 9.21
C GLY A 138 -9.05 -9.29 8.79
N ALA A 139 -8.16 -8.99 7.85
CA ALA A 139 -7.94 -7.63 7.37
C ALA A 139 -8.92 -7.25 6.25
N GLN A 140 -9.41 -6.00 6.31
CA GLN A 140 -9.96 -5.34 5.13
C GLN A 140 -8.82 -5.10 4.13
N VAL A 141 -9.06 -5.27 2.84
CA VAL A 141 -8.05 -5.02 1.81
C VAL A 141 -8.58 -4.08 0.75
N ILE A 142 -7.81 -3.06 0.46
CA ILE A 142 -8.05 -2.08 -0.61
C ILE A 142 -6.89 -2.20 -1.60
N LEU A 143 -7.22 -2.44 -2.85
CA LEU A 143 -6.26 -2.55 -3.94
C LEU A 143 -6.20 -1.22 -4.68
N VAL A 144 -4.99 -0.80 -5.02
CA VAL A 144 -4.73 0.42 -5.79
C VAL A 144 -4.21 0.01 -7.16
N THR A 145 -4.75 0.59 -8.23
CA THR A 145 -4.27 0.33 -9.60
C THR A 145 -2.81 0.78 -9.75
N PRO A 146 -2.04 0.17 -10.68
CA PRO A 146 -0.66 0.57 -10.93
C PRO A 146 -0.55 2.05 -11.29
N PRO A 147 0.54 2.74 -10.89
CA PRO A 147 0.83 4.11 -11.33
C PRO A 147 1.25 4.16 -12.81
N LEU A 148 1.54 5.38 -13.30
CA LEU A 148 1.97 5.60 -14.68
C LEU A 148 3.40 5.09 -14.93
N TYR A 149 3.64 4.66 -16.16
CA TYR A 149 4.97 4.39 -16.68
C TYR A 149 5.33 5.42 -17.77
N ALA A 150 6.55 5.95 -17.71
CA ALA A 150 7.13 6.88 -18.69
C ALA A 150 6.20 8.05 -19.13
N PRO A 151 5.39 8.68 -18.25
CA PRO A 151 4.46 9.73 -18.68
C PRO A 151 5.17 10.99 -19.19
N ASP A 152 6.45 11.15 -18.84
CA ASP A 152 7.30 12.26 -19.28
C ASP A 152 7.90 12.02 -20.66
N ASN A 153 7.96 10.80 -21.10
CA ASN A 153 8.66 10.41 -22.33
C ASN A 153 7.97 9.23 -23.03
N ARG A 154 6.70 9.42 -23.40
CA ARG A 154 5.90 8.38 -24.06
C ARG A 154 6.53 7.87 -25.36
N SER A 155 7.33 8.68 -26.04
CA SER A 155 8.06 8.25 -27.24
C SER A 155 9.15 7.23 -26.96
N LYS A 156 9.61 7.10 -25.72
CA LYS A 156 10.55 6.05 -25.28
C LYS A 156 9.87 4.80 -24.76
N ASP A 157 8.56 4.83 -24.55
CA ASP A 157 7.77 3.64 -24.22
C ASP A 157 7.44 2.85 -25.50
N VAL A 158 8.48 2.37 -26.17
CA VAL A 158 8.35 1.65 -27.46
C VAL A 158 7.56 0.36 -27.38
N ILE A 159 7.36 -0.17 -26.16
CA ILE A 159 6.59 -1.39 -25.90
C ILE A 159 5.18 -1.08 -25.38
N ASN A 160 4.82 0.20 -25.23
CA ASN A 160 3.57 0.65 -24.62
C ASN A 160 3.35 0.04 -23.22
N TYR A 161 4.32 0.18 -22.34
CA TYR A 161 4.24 -0.40 -21.00
C TYR A 161 3.24 0.34 -20.09
N ASP A 162 3.00 1.62 -20.34
CA ASP A 162 1.90 2.35 -19.67
C ASP A 162 0.53 1.72 -20.03
N GLY A 163 0.35 1.27 -21.28
CA GLY A 163 -0.84 0.50 -21.68
C GLY A 163 -0.94 -0.87 -20.99
N VAL A 164 0.18 -1.49 -20.57
CA VAL A 164 0.13 -2.69 -19.72
C VAL A 164 -0.39 -2.33 -18.33
N MET A 165 0.02 -1.20 -17.77
CA MET A 165 -0.48 -0.71 -16.47
C MET A 165 -1.97 -0.37 -16.54
N GLU A 166 -2.40 0.27 -17.62
CA GLU A 166 -3.81 0.55 -17.88
C GLU A 166 -4.63 -0.76 -17.95
N ALA A 167 -4.16 -1.78 -18.67
CA ALA A 167 -4.84 -3.07 -18.78
C ALA A 167 -4.95 -3.80 -17.42
N TYR A 168 -3.89 -3.77 -16.62
CA TYR A 168 -3.89 -4.33 -15.26
C TYR A 168 -4.85 -3.55 -14.35
N GLY A 169 -4.83 -2.23 -14.44
CA GLY A 169 -5.75 -1.34 -13.72
C GLY A 169 -7.21 -1.60 -14.11
N ALA A 170 -7.51 -1.69 -15.40
CA ALA A 170 -8.86 -1.97 -15.90
C ALA A 170 -9.40 -3.30 -15.36
N TRP A 171 -8.57 -4.35 -15.33
CA TRP A 171 -8.97 -5.62 -14.73
C TRP A 171 -9.27 -5.48 -13.24
N LEU A 172 -8.44 -4.77 -12.48
CA LEU A 172 -8.68 -4.51 -11.05
C LEU A 172 -10.01 -3.77 -10.85
N VAL A 173 -10.26 -2.71 -11.62
CA VAL A 173 -11.50 -1.91 -11.56
C VAL A 173 -12.73 -2.76 -11.86
N ALA A 174 -12.65 -3.68 -12.83
CA ALA A 174 -13.73 -4.60 -13.14
C ALA A 174 -14.13 -5.48 -11.93
N GLN A 175 -13.20 -5.79 -11.02
CA GLN A 175 -13.49 -6.59 -9.84
C GLN A 175 -14.39 -5.86 -8.82
N ARG A 176 -14.61 -4.56 -8.96
CA ARG A 176 -15.60 -3.82 -8.15
C ARG A 176 -17.00 -4.44 -8.24
N SER A 177 -17.37 -4.99 -9.39
CA SER A 177 -18.63 -5.70 -9.59
C SER A 177 -18.77 -6.97 -8.72
N ALA A 178 -17.62 -7.56 -8.32
CA ALA A 178 -17.54 -8.69 -7.40
C ALA A 178 -17.31 -8.24 -5.94
N GLY A 179 -17.55 -6.96 -5.63
CA GLY A 179 -17.43 -6.41 -4.27
C GLY A 179 -16.00 -6.14 -3.80
N TRP A 180 -15.01 -6.10 -4.70
CA TRP A 180 -13.66 -5.71 -4.31
C TRP A 180 -13.56 -4.21 -4.08
N GLN A 181 -12.80 -3.81 -3.10
CA GLN A 181 -12.46 -2.42 -2.87
C GLN A 181 -11.21 -2.07 -3.68
N VAL A 182 -11.39 -1.29 -4.73
CA VAL A 182 -10.33 -0.90 -5.66
C VAL A 182 -10.33 0.61 -5.82
N ILE A 183 -9.17 1.21 -5.67
CA ILE A 183 -8.89 2.62 -5.95
C ILE A 183 -8.21 2.70 -7.31
N ASP A 184 -8.81 3.43 -8.23
CA ASP A 184 -8.26 3.67 -9.56
C ASP A 184 -7.51 5.00 -9.56
N ILE A 185 -6.18 4.94 -9.55
CA ILE A 185 -5.34 6.14 -9.58
C ILE A 185 -4.86 6.50 -10.98
N HIS A 186 -4.87 5.55 -11.91
CA HIS A 186 -4.23 5.71 -13.22
C HIS A 186 -4.80 6.90 -14.03
N PRO A 187 -6.13 7.04 -14.22
CA PRO A 187 -6.70 8.20 -14.92
C PRO A 187 -6.45 9.53 -14.20
N HIS A 188 -6.49 9.52 -12.85
CA HIS A 188 -6.24 10.73 -12.07
C HIS A 188 -4.79 11.20 -12.20
N LEU A 189 -3.85 10.27 -12.25
CA LEU A 189 -2.43 10.59 -12.45
C LEU A 189 -2.18 11.17 -13.85
N HIS A 190 -2.80 10.62 -14.90
CA HIS A 190 -2.72 11.21 -16.24
C HIS A 190 -3.21 12.65 -16.24
N GLN A 191 -4.39 12.92 -15.66
CA GLN A 191 -4.94 14.28 -15.57
C GLN A 191 -4.03 15.24 -14.79
N ALA A 192 -3.49 14.78 -13.65
CA ALA A 192 -2.61 15.59 -12.82
C ALA A 192 -1.27 15.92 -13.52
N VAL A 193 -0.67 14.94 -14.20
CA VAL A 193 0.57 15.12 -14.97
C VAL A 193 0.35 16.04 -16.14
N ASP A 194 -0.74 15.88 -16.90
CA ASP A 194 -1.06 16.73 -18.05
C ASP A 194 -1.33 18.18 -17.60
N ALA A 195 -2.03 18.38 -16.49
CA ALA A 195 -2.26 19.70 -15.89
C ALA A 195 -0.95 20.33 -15.41
N ALA A 196 -0.09 19.58 -14.76
CA ALA A 196 1.21 20.07 -14.29
C ALA A 196 2.12 20.49 -15.46
N LYS A 197 2.18 19.68 -16.52
CA LYS A 197 2.95 20.01 -17.75
C LYS A 197 2.40 21.20 -18.51
N LYS A 198 1.08 21.40 -18.48
CA LYS A 198 0.46 22.59 -19.06
C LYS A 198 0.83 23.86 -18.29
N ALA A 199 0.93 23.75 -16.96
CA ALA A 199 1.31 24.87 -16.09
C ALA A 199 2.82 25.15 -16.12
N ASP A 200 3.63 24.11 -16.15
CA ASP A 200 5.09 24.14 -16.25
C ASP A 200 5.58 23.09 -17.25
N PRO A 201 5.96 23.49 -18.48
CA PRO A 201 6.49 22.57 -19.49
C PRO A 201 7.77 21.83 -19.07
N ALA A 202 8.51 22.32 -18.06
CA ALA A 202 9.69 21.68 -17.50
C ALA A 202 9.36 20.64 -16.41
N PHE A 203 8.09 20.52 -16.02
CA PHE A 203 7.65 19.53 -15.02
C PHE A 203 8.03 18.11 -15.45
N VAL A 204 8.63 17.35 -14.51
CA VAL A 204 8.98 15.94 -14.68
C VAL A 204 8.33 15.12 -13.57
N TYR A 205 7.48 14.17 -13.95
CA TYR A 205 6.83 13.25 -13.03
C TYR A 205 7.82 12.21 -12.48
N ALA A 206 8.61 11.57 -13.36
CA ALA A 206 9.56 10.50 -13.03
C ALA A 206 10.82 10.61 -13.90
N LYS A 207 11.96 10.96 -13.30
CA LYS A 207 13.22 11.16 -14.05
C LYS A 207 13.74 9.90 -14.72
N ASP A 208 13.46 8.74 -14.15
CA ASP A 208 13.84 7.41 -14.65
C ASP A 208 12.69 6.71 -15.38
N ASN A 209 11.61 7.42 -15.70
CA ASN A 209 10.36 6.94 -16.29
C ASN A 209 9.52 6.02 -15.37
N LEU A 210 9.95 5.76 -14.15
CA LEU A 210 9.36 4.76 -13.26
C LEU A 210 9.00 5.32 -11.89
N HIS A 211 9.96 5.92 -11.20
CA HIS A 211 9.79 6.35 -9.81
C HIS A 211 9.34 7.82 -9.75
N PRO A 212 8.11 8.08 -9.28
CA PRO A 212 7.62 9.45 -9.17
C PRO A 212 8.53 10.31 -8.30
N GLY A 213 8.75 11.57 -8.73
CA GLY A 213 9.33 12.60 -7.88
C GLY A 213 8.36 12.99 -6.74
N GLU A 214 8.77 13.95 -5.91
CA GLU A 214 7.96 14.37 -4.75
C GLU A 214 6.54 14.80 -5.14
N GLN A 215 6.41 15.61 -6.19
CA GLN A 215 5.11 16.05 -6.71
C GLN A 215 4.29 14.89 -7.27
N GLY A 216 4.95 13.92 -7.94
CA GLY A 216 4.28 12.71 -8.42
C GLY A 216 3.73 11.84 -7.29
N HIS A 217 4.47 11.71 -6.20
CA HIS A 217 3.99 11.04 -4.99
C HIS A 217 2.82 11.80 -4.33
N LEU A 218 2.83 13.13 -4.36
CA LEU A 218 1.69 13.92 -3.88
C LEU A 218 0.44 13.68 -4.74
N PHE A 219 0.58 13.63 -6.07
CA PHE A 219 -0.54 13.28 -6.96
C PHE A 219 -1.08 11.87 -6.67
N MET A 220 -0.20 10.89 -6.45
CA MET A 220 -0.63 9.55 -6.02
C MET A 220 -1.43 9.60 -4.70
N ALA A 221 -0.92 10.32 -3.70
CA ALA A 221 -1.58 10.45 -2.42
C ALA A 221 -2.96 11.11 -2.54
N GLN A 222 -3.09 12.16 -3.36
CA GLN A 222 -4.35 12.84 -3.64
C GLN A 222 -5.35 11.88 -4.30
N ALA A 223 -4.93 11.15 -5.34
CA ALA A 223 -5.77 10.18 -6.03
C ALA A 223 -6.24 9.05 -5.09
N VAL A 224 -5.33 8.52 -4.27
CA VAL A 224 -5.66 7.50 -3.26
C VAL A 224 -6.63 8.07 -2.23
N TRP A 225 -6.37 9.26 -1.68
CA TRP A 225 -7.18 9.84 -0.61
C TRP A 225 -8.61 10.14 -1.04
N GLN A 226 -8.80 10.68 -2.25
CA GLN A 226 -10.13 10.97 -2.81
C GLN A 226 -11.07 9.76 -2.79
N SER A 227 -10.53 8.55 -2.97
CA SER A 227 -11.31 7.31 -2.95
C SER A 227 -11.29 6.63 -1.58
N LEU A 228 -10.15 6.63 -0.90
CA LEU A 228 -9.98 5.95 0.40
C LEU A 228 -10.86 6.57 1.48
N ALA A 229 -10.89 7.91 1.58
CA ALA A 229 -11.63 8.59 2.62
C ALA A 229 -13.14 8.24 2.61
N PRO A 230 -13.88 8.32 1.48
CA PRO A 230 -15.28 7.91 1.45
C PRO A 230 -15.47 6.40 1.67
N MET A 231 -14.57 5.53 1.15
CA MET A 231 -14.64 4.07 1.40
C MET A 231 -14.57 3.76 2.90
N MET A 232 -13.76 4.51 3.64
CA MET A 232 -13.56 4.33 5.09
C MET A 232 -14.51 5.19 5.94
N LYS A 233 -15.37 5.97 5.30
CA LYS A 233 -16.24 6.97 5.97
C LYS A 233 -15.45 7.99 6.80
N TRP A 234 -14.26 8.34 6.32
CA TRP A 234 -13.40 9.37 6.89
C TRP A 234 -13.73 10.74 6.32
N LYS A 235 -13.31 11.79 7.04
CA LYS A 235 -13.42 13.16 6.54
C LYS A 235 -12.48 13.33 5.34
N ALA A 236 -13.03 13.63 4.16
CA ALA A 236 -12.25 13.75 2.92
C ALA A 236 -11.47 15.08 2.84
N ASP A 237 -12.08 16.17 3.34
CA ASP A 237 -11.48 17.50 3.33
C ASP A 237 -10.47 17.62 4.49
N VAL A 238 -9.25 17.20 4.23
CA VAL A 238 -8.10 17.32 5.12
C VAL A 238 -6.86 17.71 4.31
N SER A 239 -6.04 18.60 4.86
CA SER A 239 -4.75 18.95 4.27
C SER A 239 -3.72 17.88 4.62
N PHE A 240 -2.87 17.54 3.65
CA PHE A 240 -1.70 16.73 3.94
C PHE A 240 -0.67 17.52 4.76
N ALA A 241 0.11 16.80 5.56
CA ALA A 241 1.21 17.42 6.29
C ALA A 241 2.29 17.94 5.33
N GLU A 242 2.94 19.03 5.72
CA GLU A 242 4.01 19.67 4.97
C GLU A 242 5.20 20.00 5.88
N GLY A 243 6.33 20.33 5.28
CA GLY A 243 7.51 20.83 5.96
C GLY A 243 7.98 19.91 7.10
N ALA A 244 8.15 20.47 8.29
CA ALA A 244 8.66 19.74 9.45
C ALA A 244 7.72 18.61 9.93
N LYS A 245 6.41 18.77 9.81
CA LYS A 245 5.43 17.72 10.12
C LYS A 245 5.58 16.53 9.20
N LEU A 246 5.65 16.76 7.89
CA LEU A 246 5.83 15.69 6.90
C LEU A 246 7.16 14.95 7.13
N LYS A 247 8.23 15.70 7.48
CA LYS A 247 9.53 15.10 7.79
C LYS A 247 9.45 14.14 8.97
N LEU A 248 8.76 14.49 10.06
CA LEU A 248 8.60 13.61 11.22
C LEU A 248 7.88 12.30 10.86
N LEU A 249 6.82 12.36 10.06
CA LEU A 249 6.13 11.16 9.58
C LEU A 249 7.01 10.32 8.66
N ARG A 250 7.79 10.98 7.79
CA ARG A 250 8.73 10.30 6.88
C ARG A 250 9.83 9.56 7.67
N ASP A 251 10.41 10.20 8.68
CA ASP A 251 11.43 9.60 9.54
C ASP A 251 10.85 8.41 10.32
N SER A 252 9.64 8.55 10.88
CA SER A 252 8.90 7.47 11.53
C SER A 252 8.64 6.30 10.59
N SER A 253 8.11 6.57 9.39
CA SER A 253 7.80 5.56 8.38
C SER A 253 9.04 4.76 7.95
N ILE A 254 10.19 5.42 7.75
CA ILE A 254 11.45 4.75 7.37
C ILE A 254 11.92 3.82 8.48
N VAL A 255 11.94 4.29 9.72
CA VAL A 255 12.39 3.50 10.87
C VAL A 255 11.53 2.25 11.06
N LEU A 256 10.20 2.40 10.99
CA LEU A 256 9.28 1.27 11.09
C LEU A 256 9.38 0.32 9.90
N ARG A 257 9.46 0.84 8.68
CA ARG A 257 9.60 0.03 7.46
C ARG A 257 10.80 -0.90 7.55
N ASP A 258 11.98 -0.34 7.84
CA ASP A 258 13.23 -1.09 7.84
C ASP A 258 13.22 -2.16 8.94
N ALA A 259 12.70 -1.84 10.14
CA ALA A 259 12.56 -2.79 11.24
C ALA A 259 11.55 -3.90 10.92
N TRP A 260 10.37 -3.58 10.38
CA TRP A 260 9.36 -4.56 10.05
C TRP A 260 9.74 -5.46 8.87
N LEU A 261 10.44 -4.91 7.85
CA LEU A 261 11.00 -5.73 6.77
C LEU A 261 12.03 -6.73 7.30
N MET A 262 12.90 -6.32 8.20
CA MET A 262 13.86 -7.19 8.87
C MET A 262 13.14 -8.25 9.73
N GLN A 263 12.14 -7.86 10.52
CA GLN A 263 11.38 -8.74 11.39
C GLN A 263 10.59 -9.81 10.61
N ALA A 264 9.88 -9.41 9.57
CA ALA A 264 9.12 -10.34 8.71
C ALA A 264 10.03 -11.20 7.83
N GLY A 265 11.22 -10.70 7.52
CA GLY A 265 12.16 -11.32 6.61
C GLY A 265 11.72 -11.25 5.15
N HIS A 266 12.69 -11.18 4.26
CA HIS A 266 12.51 -11.20 2.79
C HIS A 266 13.78 -11.70 2.10
N LYS A 267 13.64 -12.13 0.82
CA LYS A 267 14.76 -12.65 0.04
C LYS A 267 15.48 -11.61 -0.83
N ARG A 268 15.02 -10.33 -0.82
CA ARG A 268 15.65 -9.29 -1.61
C ARG A 268 16.98 -8.85 -1.03
N PRO A 269 18.12 -8.98 -1.76
CA PRO A 269 19.41 -8.47 -1.30
C PRO A 269 19.45 -6.93 -1.29
N GLY A 270 20.39 -6.36 -0.54
CA GLY A 270 20.69 -4.93 -0.56
C GLY A 270 19.67 -4.02 0.12
N VAL A 271 18.69 -4.56 0.83
CA VAL A 271 17.82 -3.77 1.73
C VAL A 271 18.56 -3.56 3.05
N LYS A 272 18.60 -2.33 3.53
CA LYS A 272 19.23 -2.03 4.82
C LYS A 272 18.48 -2.72 5.96
N GLY A 273 19.22 -3.30 6.89
CA GLY A 273 18.65 -3.77 8.15
C GLY A 273 18.13 -2.59 8.96
N GLY A 274 17.01 -2.79 9.65
CA GLY A 274 16.43 -1.82 10.58
C GLY A 274 16.98 -1.98 11.99
N LEU A 275 16.49 -1.11 12.88
CA LEU A 275 16.65 -1.29 14.32
C LEU A 275 15.87 -2.55 14.78
N PRO A 276 16.23 -3.15 15.93
CA PRO A 276 15.35 -4.10 16.59
C PRO A 276 13.94 -3.52 16.74
N LEU A 277 12.90 -4.31 16.46
CA LEU A 277 11.54 -3.81 16.30
C LEU A 277 11.06 -2.93 17.46
N ALA A 278 11.28 -3.37 18.72
CA ALA A 278 10.88 -2.58 19.90
C ALA A 278 11.58 -1.20 19.98
N GLN A 279 12.83 -1.10 19.52
CA GLN A 279 13.54 0.18 19.46
C GLN A 279 13.00 1.07 18.33
N ALA A 280 12.66 0.48 17.19
CA ALA A 280 12.06 1.19 16.07
C ALA A 280 10.68 1.74 16.44
N GLU A 281 9.86 0.95 17.13
CA GLU A 281 8.53 1.35 17.60
C GLU A 281 8.64 2.50 18.61
N ALA A 282 9.51 2.40 19.60
CA ALA A 282 9.75 3.48 20.56
C ALA A 282 10.20 4.79 19.87
N ARG A 283 11.12 4.70 18.91
CA ARG A 283 11.59 5.86 18.16
C ARG A 283 10.49 6.45 17.26
N SER A 284 9.67 5.62 16.68
CA SER A 284 8.49 6.06 15.91
C SER A 284 7.52 6.82 16.82
N ASP A 285 7.25 6.30 18.02
CA ASP A 285 6.37 6.94 19.00
C ASP A 285 6.86 8.35 19.37
N ASP A 286 8.18 8.54 19.50
CA ASP A 286 8.77 9.86 19.73
C ASP A 286 8.48 10.82 18.56
N PHE A 287 8.70 10.38 17.32
CA PHE A 287 8.38 11.18 16.13
C PHE A 287 6.89 11.53 16.05
N ILE A 288 6.01 10.56 16.32
CA ILE A 288 4.56 10.78 16.31
C ILE A 288 4.14 11.72 17.45
N ALA A 289 4.74 11.59 18.63
CA ALA A 289 4.47 12.50 19.75
C ALA A 289 4.86 13.95 19.40
N GLU A 290 6.00 14.15 18.71
CA GLU A 290 6.41 15.48 18.25
C GLU A 290 5.50 15.99 17.11
N TYR A 291 5.12 15.15 16.16
CA TYR A 291 4.17 15.48 15.10
C TYR A 291 2.83 15.99 15.64
N LEU A 292 2.31 15.37 16.70
CA LEU A 292 1.03 15.74 17.31
C LEU A 292 1.08 17.05 18.13
N LYS A 293 2.28 17.53 18.49
CA LYS A 293 2.45 18.83 19.18
C LYS A 293 2.47 20.03 18.23
N LYS A 294 2.82 19.81 16.98
CA LYS A 294 2.88 20.85 15.94
C LYS A 294 1.53 21.02 15.23
#